data_505f4b59c9e73000635d56eb5f370012
#
_entry.id   505f4b59c9e73000635d56eb5f370012
#
_cell.length_a   1.000
_cell.length_b   1.000
_cell.length_c   1.000
_cell.angle_alpha   90.00
_cell.angle_beta   90.00
_cell.angle_gamma   90.00
#
_symmetry.space_group_name_H-M   'P 1'
#
loop_
_entity.id
_entity.type
_entity.pdbx_description
1 polymer ?
#
loop_
_entity_poly.entity_id
_entity_poly.type
_entity_poly.pdbx_seq_one_letter_code
_entity_poly.pdbx_strand_id
1 'polypeptide(L)'
;MKLGQKIAINYIRAKLNLLAVLSKKNAAKKAFRLFCTPFKKAGKQLPPVFDTAETLQVQVHGITVRGFRWNKGGIKRVLLLHGFESSSKNFEAYIGPLINKDYEVLAFDAPAHGVSGGTQITLPVYIDTIRTIYFEVGTIQSFMAHSFGGLAVTHFIEKIPHDINTRLALIAPATETTTAIDTFFRFLQLGGEVRKEFEKIIVQKGGVRPEYFSIPRAIQNITAAVLWVHDKDDDVTPIKDIEPLMNKYYPNLKFIITAGLGHRKIYRDSHVIQAVTEFL
;
A
#
# COMPACT_ATOMS: atom_id res chain seq x y z
N MET A 1 -22.05 3.37 -8.05
CA MET A 1 -21.30 4.14 -9.07
C MET A 1 -22.23 5.15 -9.76
N LYS A 2 -21.77 6.41 -9.93
CA LYS A 2 -22.52 7.44 -10.68
C LYS A 2 -22.54 7.10 -12.18
N LEU A 3 -23.59 7.52 -12.92
CA LEU A 3 -23.77 7.21 -14.35
C LEU A 3 -22.55 7.57 -15.19
N GLY A 4 -21.97 8.76 -15.00
CA GLY A 4 -20.76 9.21 -15.73
C GLY A 4 -19.53 8.30 -15.50
N GLN A 5 -19.39 7.72 -14.30
CA GLN A 5 -18.31 6.75 -14.02
C GLN A 5 -18.52 5.44 -14.78
N LYS A 6 -19.77 4.96 -14.90
CA LYS A 6 -20.09 3.76 -15.69
C LYS A 6 -19.76 3.97 -17.17
N ILE A 7 -20.12 5.12 -17.73
CA ILE A 7 -19.83 5.47 -19.12
C ILE A 7 -18.33 5.51 -19.37
N ALA A 8 -17.55 6.18 -18.49
CA ALA A 8 -16.10 6.26 -18.64
C ALA A 8 -15.43 4.88 -18.58
N ILE A 9 -15.86 4.01 -17.66
CA ILE A 9 -15.35 2.65 -17.55
C ILE A 9 -15.67 1.83 -18.80
N ASN A 10 -16.91 1.89 -19.31
CA ASN A 10 -17.29 1.17 -20.51
C ASN A 10 -16.52 1.65 -21.74
N TYR A 11 -16.24 2.94 -21.85
CA TYR A 11 -15.39 3.49 -22.89
C TYR A 11 -13.95 2.94 -22.79
N ILE A 12 -13.37 2.90 -21.58
CA ILE A 12 -12.02 2.36 -21.36
C ILE A 12 -11.98 0.86 -21.73
N ARG A 13 -12.99 0.09 -21.32
CA ARG A 13 -13.12 -1.34 -21.66
C ARG A 13 -13.18 -1.55 -23.17
N ALA A 14 -14.09 -0.85 -23.85
CA ALA A 14 -14.26 -0.96 -25.32
C ALA A 14 -12.95 -0.63 -26.05
N LYS A 15 -12.30 0.47 -25.66
CA LYS A 15 -11.03 0.90 -26.27
C LYS A 15 -9.89 -0.09 -26.05
N LEU A 16 -9.77 -0.68 -24.86
CA LEU A 16 -8.74 -1.68 -24.54
C LEU A 16 -9.01 -3.00 -25.27
N ASN A 17 -10.27 -3.44 -25.33
CA ASN A 17 -10.64 -4.67 -26.04
C ASN A 17 -10.44 -4.54 -27.56
N LEU A 18 -10.79 -3.38 -28.14
CA LEU A 18 -10.50 -3.12 -29.56
C LEU A 18 -8.98 -3.13 -29.82
N LEU A 19 -8.21 -2.46 -28.97
CA LEU A 19 -6.75 -2.50 -29.06
C LEU A 19 -6.19 -3.91 -28.90
N ALA A 20 -6.82 -4.74 -28.06
CA ALA A 20 -6.42 -6.15 -27.87
C ALA A 20 -6.64 -7.02 -29.09
N VAL A 21 -7.63 -6.70 -29.93
CA VAL A 21 -7.82 -7.37 -31.24
C VAL A 21 -6.66 -7.03 -32.17
N LEU A 22 -6.26 -5.76 -32.21
CA LEU A 22 -5.18 -5.28 -33.09
C LEU A 22 -3.79 -5.69 -32.60
N SER A 23 -3.53 -5.59 -31.29
CA SER A 23 -2.24 -5.90 -30.69
C SER A 23 -2.35 -6.20 -29.21
N LYS A 24 -2.18 -7.46 -28.81
CA LYS A 24 -2.16 -7.89 -27.40
C LYS A 24 -1.09 -7.16 -26.59
N LYS A 25 0.11 -6.98 -27.18
CA LYS A 25 1.24 -6.27 -26.55
C LYS A 25 0.93 -4.79 -26.27
N ASN A 26 0.30 -4.09 -27.20
CA ASN A 26 -0.04 -2.68 -27.00
C ASN A 26 -1.21 -2.52 -26.03
N ALA A 27 -2.20 -3.43 -26.04
CA ALA A 27 -3.25 -3.48 -25.05
C ALA A 27 -2.68 -3.70 -23.65
N ALA A 28 -1.75 -4.67 -23.48
CA ALA A 28 -1.07 -4.94 -22.24
C ALA A 28 -0.26 -3.74 -21.71
N LYS A 29 0.49 -3.04 -22.58
CA LYS A 29 1.21 -1.81 -22.21
C LYS A 29 0.24 -0.73 -21.68
N LYS A 30 -0.89 -0.55 -22.37
CA LYS A 30 -1.89 0.44 -21.94
C LYS A 30 -2.60 0.02 -20.66
N ALA A 31 -2.93 -1.25 -20.50
CA ALA A 31 -3.49 -1.82 -19.29
C ALA A 31 -2.52 -1.68 -18.10
N PHE A 32 -1.23 -1.97 -18.30
CA PHE A 32 -0.20 -1.80 -17.27
C PHE A 32 -0.07 -0.34 -16.83
N ARG A 33 -0.04 0.59 -17.80
CA ARG A 33 -0.05 2.01 -17.49
C ARG A 33 -1.26 2.40 -16.64
N LEU A 34 -2.44 1.89 -16.98
CA LEU A 34 -3.68 2.14 -16.25
C LEU A 34 -3.63 1.56 -14.83
N PHE A 35 -3.14 0.33 -14.68
CA PHE A 35 -2.97 -0.36 -13.40
C PHE A 35 -2.07 0.41 -12.43
N CYS A 36 -1.03 1.06 -12.94
CA CYS A 36 -0.06 1.82 -12.16
C CYS A 36 -0.44 3.31 -11.97
N THR A 37 -1.55 3.79 -12.53
CA THR A 37 -1.93 5.21 -12.49
C THR A 37 -3.09 5.43 -11.51
N PRO A 38 -2.89 6.14 -10.39
CA PRO A 38 -3.98 6.52 -9.50
C PRO A 38 -4.85 7.60 -10.19
N PHE A 39 -6.16 7.34 -10.25
CA PHE A 39 -7.12 8.27 -10.88
C PHE A 39 -7.53 9.41 -9.96
N LYS A 40 -7.52 9.15 -8.65
CA LYS A 40 -7.87 10.14 -7.64
C LYS A 40 -6.62 10.74 -7.04
N LYS A 41 -6.40 12.03 -7.29
CA LYS A 41 -5.49 12.80 -6.43
C LYS A 41 -6.25 13.16 -5.16
N ALA A 42 -5.61 12.99 -4.01
CA ALA A 42 -6.16 13.46 -2.74
C ALA A 42 -6.44 14.96 -2.82
N GLY A 43 -7.56 15.39 -2.25
CA GLY A 43 -7.88 16.82 -2.16
C GLY A 43 -6.74 17.58 -1.49
N LYS A 44 -6.53 18.84 -1.89
CA LYS A 44 -5.41 19.68 -1.41
C LYS A 44 -5.51 20.06 0.06
N GLN A 45 -6.71 20.01 0.64
CA GLN A 45 -6.93 20.39 2.04
C GLN A 45 -6.43 19.28 2.96
N LEU A 46 -5.50 19.65 3.83
CA LEU A 46 -4.97 18.79 4.88
C LEU A 46 -5.76 18.99 6.18
N PRO A 47 -5.89 17.96 7.02
CA PRO A 47 -6.46 18.09 8.36
C PRO A 47 -5.61 19.04 9.25
N PRO A 48 -6.21 19.70 10.28
CA PRO A 48 -5.50 20.65 11.12
C PRO A 48 -4.22 20.12 11.79
N VAL A 49 -4.16 18.83 12.11
CA VAL A 49 -2.95 18.22 12.70
C VAL A 49 -1.73 18.35 11.78
N PHE A 50 -1.92 18.55 10.47
CA PHE A 50 -0.83 18.75 9.53
C PHE A 50 -0.22 20.15 9.58
N ASP A 51 -0.92 21.15 10.17
CA ASP A 51 -0.41 22.51 10.31
C ASP A 51 0.80 22.58 11.28
N THR A 52 0.92 21.58 12.17
CA THR A 52 2.05 21.46 13.11
C THR A 52 3.18 20.57 12.60
N ALA A 53 3.03 20.01 11.41
CA ALA A 53 4.02 19.09 10.84
C ALA A 53 5.20 19.83 10.21
N GLU A 54 6.40 19.31 10.41
CA GLU A 54 7.54 19.64 9.55
C GLU A 54 7.37 18.94 8.19
N THR A 55 7.52 19.67 7.10
CA THR A 55 7.48 19.08 5.77
C THR A 55 8.82 18.47 5.40
N LEU A 56 8.79 17.25 4.86
CA LEU A 56 9.95 16.51 4.39
C LEU A 56 9.86 16.25 2.90
N GLN A 57 11.00 16.04 2.26
CA GLN A 57 11.04 15.56 0.88
C GLN A 57 12.26 14.66 0.65
N VAL A 58 12.09 13.63 -0.17
CA VAL A 58 13.15 12.75 -0.66
C VAL A 58 13.06 12.62 -2.18
N GLN A 59 14.16 12.23 -2.83
CA GLN A 59 14.19 12.00 -4.27
C GLN A 59 14.25 10.51 -4.58
N VAL A 60 13.28 10.03 -5.37
CA VAL A 60 13.19 8.61 -5.76
C VAL A 60 13.00 8.51 -7.26
N HIS A 61 13.97 7.96 -7.98
CA HIS A 61 13.94 7.86 -9.45
C HIS A 61 13.59 9.18 -10.17
N GLY A 62 14.11 10.32 -9.66
CA GLY A 62 13.83 11.65 -10.20
C GLY A 62 12.44 12.19 -9.84
N ILE A 63 11.70 11.52 -8.96
CA ILE A 63 10.41 11.97 -8.46
C ILE A 63 10.61 12.57 -7.06
N THR A 64 10.12 13.79 -6.85
CA THR A 64 10.05 14.39 -5.50
C THR A 64 8.92 13.75 -4.73
N VAL A 65 9.25 13.00 -3.69
CA VAL A 65 8.32 12.39 -2.73
C VAL A 65 8.26 13.27 -1.50
N ARG A 66 7.06 13.65 -1.09
CA ARG A 66 6.82 14.57 0.01
C ARG A 66 6.19 13.86 1.19
N GLY A 67 6.55 14.31 2.39
CA GLY A 67 6.06 13.76 3.64
C GLY A 67 5.99 14.80 4.74
N PHE A 68 5.59 14.33 5.89
CA PHE A 68 5.33 15.09 7.09
C PHE A 68 5.95 14.41 8.29
N ARG A 69 6.44 15.21 9.23
CA ARG A 69 7.03 14.75 10.47
C ARG A 69 6.45 15.50 11.66
N TRP A 70 6.07 14.77 12.69
CA TRP A 70 5.62 15.30 13.98
C TRP A 70 6.52 14.77 15.09
N ASN A 71 6.61 15.52 16.19
CA ASN A 71 7.38 15.18 17.39
C ASN A 71 8.82 14.76 17.06
N LYS A 72 9.55 15.63 16.34
CA LYS A 72 10.96 15.40 16.00
C LYS A 72 11.79 15.16 17.25
N GLY A 73 12.53 14.06 17.27
CA GLY A 73 13.35 13.66 18.41
C GLY A 73 12.63 12.77 19.43
N GLY A 74 11.41 12.32 19.13
CA GLY A 74 10.75 11.27 19.91
C GLY A 74 11.60 10.01 20.06
N ILE A 75 11.40 9.26 21.15
CA ILE A 75 12.24 8.10 21.54
C ILE A 75 12.23 7.01 20.45
N LYS A 76 11.12 6.84 19.75
CA LYS A 76 10.95 5.87 18.67
C LYS A 76 10.43 6.55 17.41
N ARG A 77 10.67 5.93 16.25
CA ARG A 77 10.10 6.37 14.98
C ARG A 77 9.09 5.40 14.43
N VAL A 78 8.00 5.97 13.88
CA VAL A 78 7.00 5.20 13.14
C VAL A 78 6.79 5.81 11.75
N LEU A 79 6.78 4.94 10.72
CA LEU A 79 6.47 5.32 9.35
C LEU A 79 5.08 4.84 8.96
N LEU A 80 4.22 5.78 8.55
CA LEU A 80 2.85 5.53 8.11
C LEU A 80 2.79 5.48 6.58
N LEU A 81 2.27 4.38 6.01
CA LEU A 81 2.29 4.07 4.59
C LEU A 81 0.89 3.80 4.05
N HIS A 82 0.40 4.67 3.19
CA HIS A 82 -0.96 4.59 2.68
C HIS A 82 -1.12 3.64 1.48
N GLY A 83 -2.36 3.29 1.17
CA GLY A 83 -2.73 2.46 0.02
C GLY A 83 -2.84 3.22 -1.30
N PHE A 84 -3.14 2.47 -2.38
CA PHE A 84 -3.40 3.03 -3.70
C PHE A 84 -4.62 3.97 -3.68
N GLU A 85 -4.58 5.07 -4.44
CA GLU A 85 -5.61 6.14 -4.45
C GLU A 85 -5.91 6.76 -3.06
N SER A 86 -4.92 6.75 -2.17
CA SER A 86 -4.97 7.29 -0.81
C SER A 86 -3.88 8.35 -0.60
N SER A 87 -3.68 8.81 0.62
CA SER A 87 -2.58 9.71 1.02
C SER A 87 -2.37 9.69 2.52
N SER A 88 -1.27 10.26 2.98
CA SER A 88 -0.89 10.40 4.39
C SER A 88 -1.97 11.02 5.28
N LYS A 89 -2.77 11.96 4.74
CA LYS A 89 -3.85 12.63 5.50
C LYS A 89 -4.92 11.68 6.06
N ASN A 90 -5.06 10.49 5.48
CA ASN A 90 -6.03 9.50 5.96
C ASN A 90 -5.63 8.86 7.30
N PHE A 91 -4.42 9.12 7.78
CA PHE A 91 -3.93 8.64 9.06
C PHE A 91 -3.97 9.69 10.18
N GLU A 92 -4.68 10.80 9.99
CA GLU A 92 -4.78 11.89 10.97
C GLU A 92 -5.11 11.41 12.38
N ALA A 93 -6.01 10.43 12.51
CA ALA A 93 -6.45 9.89 13.80
C ALA A 93 -5.37 9.09 14.56
N TYR A 94 -4.29 8.67 13.89
CA TYR A 94 -3.17 7.96 14.52
C TYR A 94 -2.10 8.90 15.06
N ILE A 95 -2.00 10.12 14.51
CA ILE A 95 -0.88 11.04 14.80
C ILE A 95 -0.85 11.43 16.27
N GLY A 96 -1.96 11.93 16.82
CA GLY A 96 -2.04 12.35 18.23
C GLY A 96 -1.72 11.21 19.21
N PRO A 97 -2.39 10.04 19.11
CA PRO A 97 -2.08 8.88 19.96
C PRO A 97 -0.62 8.43 19.91
N LEU A 98 0.02 8.47 18.73
CA LEU A 98 1.43 8.09 18.57
C LEU A 98 2.37 9.15 19.19
N ILE A 99 2.08 10.43 19.02
CA ILE A 99 2.83 11.52 19.68
C ILE A 99 2.75 11.39 21.21
N ASN A 100 1.57 11.08 21.76
CA ASN A 100 1.37 10.87 23.20
C ASN A 100 2.18 9.69 23.76
N LYS A 101 2.62 8.77 22.90
CA LYS A 101 3.53 7.66 23.22
C LYS A 101 5.00 7.97 22.89
N ASP A 102 5.30 9.25 22.67
CA ASP A 102 6.62 9.77 22.34
C ASP A 102 7.23 9.21 21.03
N TYR A 103 6.38 8.94 20.04
CA TYR A 103 6.84 8.61 18.69
C TYR A 103 7.16 9.89 17.89
N GLU A 104 8.30 9.89 17.22
CA GLU A 104 8.50 10.69 16.02
C GLU A 104 7.70 10.04 14.89
N VAL A 105 6.61 10.71 14.45
CA VAL A 105 5.68 10.17 13.45
C VAL A 105 6.07 10.69 12.08
N LEU A 106 6.26 9.78 11.13
CA LEU A 106 6.56 10.06 9.73
C LEU A 106 5.42 9.56 8.84
N ALA A 107 4.94 10.40 7.93
CA ALA A 107 3.95 10.01 6.94
C ALA A 107 4.30 10.60 5.58
N PHE A 108 4.49 9.76 4.57
CA PHE A 108 4.84 10.19 3.22
C PHE A 108 3.73 9.86 2.23
N ASP A 109 3.47 10.77 1.31
CA ASP A 109 2.65 10.46 0.14
C ASP A 109 3.50 9.71 -0.87
N ALA A 110 3.07 8.52 -1.26
CA ALA A 110 3.78 7.71 -2.25
C ALA A 110 3.87 8.44 -3.61
N PRO A 111 4.82 8.09 -4.50
CA PRO A 111 4.86 8.61 -5.86
C PRO A 111 3.50 8.59 -6.54
N ALA A 112 3.16 9.64 -7.27
CA ALA A 112 1.88 9.86 -7.94
C ALA A 112 0.67 10.12 -7.03
N HIS A 113 0.85 10.15 -5.69
CA HIS A 113 -0.22 10.37 -4.72
C HIS A 113 -0.07 11.69 -3.96
N GLY A 114 -1.17 12.14 -3.35
CA GLY A 114 -1.19 13.29 -2.45
C GLY A 114 -0.47 14.50 -3.02
N VAL A 115 0.52 15.00 -2.27
CA VAL A 115 1.36 16.15 -2.65
C VAL A 115 2.69 15.74 -3.31
N SER A 116 2.94 14.45 -3.46
CA SER A 116 4.12 13.91 -4.15
C SER A 116 4.03 14.05 -5.67
N GLY A 117 5.19 14.08 -6.30
CA GLY A 117 5.33 14.12 -7.76
C GLY A 117 5.03 12.78 -8.44
N GLY A 118 5.18 12.77 -9.76
CA GLY A 118 4.97 11.58 -10.57
C GLY A 118 3.53 11.42 -11.06
N THR A 119 3.32 10.44 -11.93
CA THR A 119 2.01 10.11 -12.53
C THR A 119 1.65 8.64 -12.40
N GLN A 120 2.63 7.81 -12.05
CA GLN A 120 2.47 6.37 -11.90
C GLN A 120 3.28 5.87 -10.72
N ILE A 121 2.84 4.74 -10.16
CA ILE A 121 3.57 4.00 -9.15
C ILE A 121 3.52 2.51 -9.47
N THR A 122 4.65 1.83 -9.30
CA THR A 122 4.73 0.36 -9.29
C THR A 122 5.15 -0.10 -7.90
N LEU A 123 4.94 -1.38 -7.58
CA LEU A 123 5.37 -1.91 -6.30
C LEU A 123 6.87 -1.76 -6.06
N PRO A 124 7.78 -2.08 -7.01
CA PRO A 124 9.22 -1.81 -6.83
C PRO A 124 9.53 -0.34 -6.53
N VAL A 125 8.89 0.60 -7.21
CA VAL A 125 9.07 2.05 -6.94
C VAL A 125 8.60 2.42 -5.53
N TYR A 126 7.52 1.81 -5.03
CA TYR A 126 7.07 2.08 -3.66
C TYR A 126 8.04 1.48 -2.62
N ILE A 127 8.54 0.27 -2.86
CA ILE A 127 9.59 -0.36 -2.02
C ILE A 127 10.85 0.52 -1.99
N ASP A 128 11.29 1.02 -3.14
CA ASP A 128 12.45 1.92 -3.22
C ASP A 128 12.19 3.26 -2.53
N THR A 129 10.94 3.76 -2.58
CA THR A 129 10.52 4.95 -1.83
C THR A 129 10.68 4.73 -0.32
N ILE A 130 10.18 3.61 0.20
CA ILE A 130 10.30 3.25 1.62
C ILE A 130 11.79 3.11 2.00
N ARG A 131 12.57 2.47 1.14
CA ARG A 131 14.02 2.32 1.34
C ARG A 131 14.73 3.68 1.43
N THR A 132 14.44 4.58 0.50
CA THR A 132 15.05 5.93 0.50
C THR A 132 14.69 6.69 1.76
N ILE A 133 13.41 6.69 2.15
CA ILE A 133 12.95 7.33 3.39
C ILE A 133 13.70 6.75 4.58
N TYR A 134 13.77 5.42 4.70
CA TYR A 134 14.43 4.73 5.82
C TYR A 134 15.90 5.13 5.97
N PHE A 135 16.64 5.22 4.87
CA PHE A 135 18.06 5.58 4.93
C PHE A 135 18.29 7.09 5.13
N GLU A 136 17.40 7.95 4.63
CA GLU A 136 17.56 9.41 4.79
C GLU A 136 17.13 9.91 6.19
N VAL A 137 16.08 9.34 6.77
CA VAL A 137 15.59 9.77 8.10
C VAL A 137 16.27 9.02 9.25
N GLY A 138 17.02 7.95 8.96
CA GLY A 138 17.66 7.08 9.94
C GLY A 138 16.73 5.96 10.44
N THR A 139 17.16 5.24 11.46
CA THR A 139 16.49 4.03 11.96
C THR A 139 15.00 4.25 12.28
N ILE A 140 14.14 3.43 11.70
CA ILE A 140 12.71 3.37 11.96
C ILE A 140 12.40 2.04 12.61
N GLN A 141 11.84 2.05 13.82
CA GLN A 141 11.55 0.85 14.59
C GLN A 141 10.14 0.31 14.33
N SER A 142 9.22 1.18 13.88
CA SER A 142 7.82 0.83 13.74
C SER A 142 7.27 1.26 12.39
N PHE A 143 6.42 0.41 11.81
CA PHE A 143 5.75 0.65 10.54
C PHE A 143 4.25 0.38 10.69
N MET A 144 3.43 1.29 10.16
CA MET A 144 2.01 1.10 10.02
C MET A 144 1.62 1.29 8.58
N ALA A 145 0.93 0.33 8.00
CA ALA A 145 0.64 0.36 6.57
C ALA A 145 -0.76 -0.15 6.25
N HIS A 146 -1.42 0.52 5.31
CA HIS A 146 -2.72 0.11 4.79
C HIS A 146 -2.61 -0.34 3.34
N SER A 147 -3.31 -1.44 2.98
CA SER A 147 -3.52 -1.88 1.60
C SER A 147 -2.20 -2.06 0.82
N PHE A 148 -2.01 -1.35 -0.28
CA PHE A 148 -0.80 -1.37 -1.12
C PHE A 148 0.48 -0.99 -0.36
N GLY A 149 0.38 -0.05 0.61
CA GLY A 149 1.49 0.27 1.51
C GLY A 149 1.93 -0.93 2.34
N GLY A 150 0.97 -1.79 2.75
CA GLY A 150 1.24 -3.03 3.48
C GLY A 150 2.06 -4.03 2.66
N LEU A 151 1.71 -4.23 1.39
CA LEU A 151 2.48 -5.07 0.49
C LEU A 151 3.90 -4.52 0.31
N ALA A 152 4.03 -3.21 0.07
CA ALA A 152 5.33 -2.58 -0.16
C ALA A 152 6.26 -2.66 1.05
N VAL A 153 5.75 -2.35 2.26
CA VAL A 153 6.58 -2.36 3.47
C VAL A 153 6.98 -3.77 3.89
N THR A 154 6.13 -4.77 3.69
CA THR A 154 6.46 -6.16 3.97
C THR A 154 7.64 -6.62 3.12
N HIS A 155 7.63 -6.31 1.81
CA HIS A 155 8.76 -6.61 0.93
C HIS A 155 10.01 -5.77 1.20
N PHE A 156 9.86 -4.59 1.77
CA PHE A 156 11.00 -3.78 2.22
C PHE A 156 11.64 -4.40 3.48
N ILE A 157 10.85 -4.72 4.51
CA ILE A 157 11.34 -5.28 5.78
C ILE A 157 12.03 -6.63 5.55
N GLU A 158 11.49 -7.48 4.66
CA GLU A 158 12.13 -8.75 4.28
C GLU A 158 13.60 -8.60 3.85
N LYS A 159 14.02 -7.41 3.40
CA LYS A 159 15.33 -7.15 2.79
C LYS A 159 16.28 -6.32 3.66
N ILE A 160 15.87 -5.94 4.84
CA ILE A 160 16.71 -5.21 5.80
C ILE A 160 16.92 -6.03 7.08
N PRO A 161 17.97 -5.78 7.86
CA PRO A 161 18.09 -6.34 9.21
C PRO A 161 16.92 -5.91 10.09
N HIS A 162 16.27 -6.86 10.73
CA HIS A 162 15.16 -6.63 11.65
C HIS A 162 15.04 -7.77 12.66
N ASP A 163 14.41 -7.50 13.78
CA ASP A 163 14.16 -8.45 14.86
C ASP A 163 12.77 -8.24 15.50
N ILE A 164 12.49 -8.89 16.59
CA ILE A 164 11.21 -8.81 17.32
C ILE A 164 10.92 -7.39 17.87
N ASN A 165 11.92 -6.52 18.00
CA ASN A 165 11.75 -5.14 18.42
C ASN A 165 11.24 -4.26 17.27
N THR A 166 11.43 -4.68 16.03
CA THR A 166 10.78 -4.06 14.87
C THR A 166 9.30 -4.38 14.88
N ARG A 167 8.44 -3.37 14.75
CA ARG A 167 6.98 -3.53 14.80
C ARG A 167 6.34 -3.19 13.46
N LEU A 168 5.48 -4.08 12.98
CA LEU A 168 4.77 -3.92 11.71
C LEU A 168 3.27 -4.09 11.91
N ALA A 169 2.51 -2.99 11.85
CA ALA A 169 1.05 -3.02 11.84
C ALA A 169 0.53 -2.98 10.40
N LEU A 170 -0.09 -4.06 9.96
CA LEU A 170 -0.71 -4.22 8.64
C LEU A 170 -2.22 -4.09 8.77
N ILE A 171 -2.83 -3.13 8.10
CA ILE A 171 -4.28 -2.90 8.11
C ILE A 171 -4.82 -3.18 6.71
N ALA A 172 -5.63 -4.22 6.55
CA ALA A 172 -6.18 -4.66 5.27
C ALA A 172 -5.14 -4.63 4.13
N PRO A 173 -3.95 -5.23 4.29
CA PRO A 173 -2.89 -5.12 3.29
C PRO A 173 -3.30 -5.80 1.97
N ALA A 174 -2.78 -5.31 0.84
CA ALA A 174 -2.87 -6.01 -0.43
C ALA A 174 -2.00 -7.26 -0.37
N THR A 175 -2.62 -8.40 -0.07
CA THR A 175 -1.92 -9.64 0.32
C THR A 175 -1.20 -10.28 -0.86
N GLU A 176 -1.87 -10.35 -2.02
CA GLU A 176 -1.39 -11.01 -3.22
C GLU A 176 -1.47 -10.09 -4.45
N THR A 177 -0.34 -9.91 -5.12
CA THR A 177 -0.32 -9.15 -6.39
C THR A 177 -1.16 -9.84 -7.47
N THR A 178 -1.20 -11.16 -7.48
CA THR A 178 -2.00 -11.95 -8.42
C THR A 178 -3.50 -11.67 -8.26
N THR A 179 -4.02 -11.59 -7.03
CA THR A 179 -5.41 -11.22 -6.74
C THR A 179 -5.75 -9.81 -7.26
N ALA A 180 -4.83 -8.86 -7.08
CA ALA A 180 -5.01 -7.50 -7.59
C ALA A 180 -5.07 -7.49 -9.13
N ILE A 181 -4.20 -8.26 -9.81
CA ILE A 181 -4.19 -8.41 -11.28
C ILE A 181 -5.48 -9.09 -11.74
N ASP A 182 -5.91 -10.17 -11.10
CA ASP A 182 -7.16 -10.90 -11.43
C ASP A 182 -8.37 -9.97 -11.37
N THR A 183 -8.46 -9.20 -10.29
CA THR A 183 -9.53 -8.23 -10.09
C THR A 183 -9.51 -7.13 -11.16
N PHE A 184 -8.34 -6.62 -11.50
CA PHE A 184 -8.17 -5.62 -12.55
C PHE A 184 -8.56 -6.15 -13.94
N PHE A 185 -8.11 -7.37 -14.30
CA PHE A 185 -8.44 -7.98 -15.59
C PHE A 185 -9.93 -8.32 -15.70
N ARG A 186 -10.52 -8.83 -14.62
CA ARG A 186 -11.97 -9.07 -14.54
C ARG A 186 -12.75 -7.77 -14.68
N PHE A 187 -12.31 -6.72 -13.97
CA PHE A 187 -12.94 -5.41 -14.05
C PHE A 187 -12.89 -4.81 -15.45
N LEU A 188 -11.79 -4.96 -16.19
CA LEU A 188 -11.64 -4.45 -17.55
C LEU A 188 -12.13 -5.42 -18.63
N GLN A 189 -12.52 -6.65 -18.27
CA GLN A 189 -12.95 -7.70 -19.18
C GLN A 189 -11.87 -8.00 -20.25
N LEU A 190 -10.60 -8.05 -19.88
CA LEU A 190 -9.48 -8.33 -20.76
C LEU A 190 -9.16 -9.82 -20.77
N GLY A 191 -8.86 -10.36 -21.97
CA GLY A 191 -8.56 -11.78 -22.16
C GLY A 191 -7.16 -12.20 -21.71
N GLY A 192 -6.98 -13.54 -21.55
CA GLY A 192 -5.75 -14.16 -21.03
C GLY A 192 -4.49 -13.85 -21.84
N GLU A 193 -4.59 -13.67 -23.17
CA GLU A 193 -3.42 -13.35 -23.99
C GLU A 193 -2.89 -11.93 -23.70
N VAL A 194 -3.78 -10.97 -23.39
CA VAL A 194 -3.37 -9.64 -22.93
C VAL A 194 -2.72 -9.75 -21.56
N ARG A 195 -3.23 -10.63 -20.69
CA ARG A 195 -2.66 -10.90 -19.37
C ARG A 195 -1.24 -11.44 -19.46
N LYS A 196 -0.98 -12.42 -20.32
CA LYS A 196 0.38 -12.95 -20.53
C LYS A 196 1.37 -11.87 -20.91
N GLU A 197 1.01 -10.98 -21.82
CA GLU A 197 1.83 -9.85 -22.20
C GLU A 197 2.00 -8.81 -21.06
N PHE A 198 0.96 -8.61 -20.26
CA PHE A 198 1.00 -7.75 -19.07
C PHE A 198 1.99 -8.28 -18.01
N GLU A 199 1.95 -9.57 -17.72
CA GLU A 199 2.87 -10.20 -16.76
C GLU A 199 4.33 -10.15 -17.26
N LYS A 200 4.58 -10.28 -18.57
CA LYS A 200 5.92 -10.03 -19.14
C LYS A 200 6.44 -8.62 -18.83
N ILE A 201 5.55 -7.59 -18.85
CA ILE A 201 5.93 -6.22 -18.49
C ILE A 201 6.31 -6.14 -17.01
N ILE A 202 5.57 -6.83 -16.12
CA ILE A 202 5.90 -6.89 -14.70
C ILE A 202 7.30 -7.48 -14.51
N VAL A 203 7.58 -8.62 -15.14
CA VAL A 203 8.90 -9.27 -15.08
C VAL A 203 10.01 -8.36 -15.61
N GLN A 204 9.78 -7.68 -16.73
CA GLN A 204 10.77 -6.75 -17.30
C GLN A 204 11.08 -5.56 -16.39
N LYS A 205 10.09 -5.09 -15.63
CA LYS A 205 10.24 -3.92 -14.73
C LYS A 205 10.65 -4.28 -13.30
N GLY A 206 10.20 -5.40 -12.81
CA GLY A 206 10.40 -5.83 -11.42
C GLY A 206 11.42 -6.94 -11.24
N GLY A 207 11.92 -7.53 -12.33
CA GLY A 207 12.91 -8.62 -12.32
C GLY A 207 12.35 -9.98 -11.89
N VAL A 208 11.13 -10.03 -11.40
CA VAL A 208 10.48 -11.23 -10.86
C VAL A 208 9.02 -11.33 -11.32
N ARG A 209 8.46 -12.54 -11.21
CA ARG A 209 7.05 -12.78 -11.57
C ARG A 209 6.10 -12.18 -10.53
N PRO A 210 4.82 -11.90 -10.90
CA PRO A 210 3.82 -11.34 -9.97
C PRO A 210 3.67 -12.13 -8.66
N GLU A 211 3.77 -13.47 -8.72
CA GLU A 211 3.61 -14.38 -7.58
C GLU A 211 4.70 -14.18 -6.51
N TYR A 212 5.85 -13.62 -6.89
CA TYR A 212 6.88 -13.26 -5.92
C TYR A 212 6.40 -12.20 -4.94
N PHE A 213 5.57 -11.27 -5.40
CA PHE A 213 5.03 -10.19 -4.58
C PHE A 213 3.78 -10.65 -3.82
N SER A 214 4.01 -11.45 -2.79
CA SER A 214 3.04 -12.09 -1.91
C SER A 214 3.46 -11.87 -0.46
N ILE A 215 2.56 -11.36 0.39
CA ILE A 215 2.85 -11.23 1.83
C ILE A 215 2.99 -12.61 2.49
N PRO A 216 2.14 -13.63 2.21
CA PRO A 216 2.32 -14.99 2.70
C PRO A 216 3.71 -15.60 2.40
N ARG A 217 4.30 -15.23 1.28
CA ARG A 217 5.68 -15.64 0.96
C ARG A 217 6.69 -14.84 1.79
N ALA A 218 6.55 -13.49 1.81
CA ALA A 218 7.52 -12.61 2.46
C ALA A 218 7.54 -12.77 3.98
N ILE A 219 6.39 -12.99 4.61
CA ILE A 219 6.24 -13.10 6.07
C ILE A 219 7.07 -14.23 6.67
N GLN A 220 7.39 -15.26 5.89
CA GLN A 220 8.23 -16.38 6.31
C GLN A 220 9.67 -15.96 6.64
N ASN A 221 10.11 -14.82 6.11
CA ASN A 221 11.45 -14.26 6.32
C ASN A 221 11.41 -13.06 7.28
N ILE A 222 10.27 -12.82 7.95
CA ILE A 222 10.08 -11.68 8.85
C ILE A 222 10.05 -12.16 10.30
N THR A 223 11.02 -11.68 11.08
CA THR A 223 11.11 -11.92 12.53
C THR A 223 10.55 -10.76 13.35
N ALA A 224 10.22 -9.63 12.71
CA ALA A 224 9.55 -8.50 13.34
C ALA A 224 8.22 -8.93 13.99
N ALA A 225 7.82 -8.24 15.06
CA ALA A 225 6.47 -8.40 15.60
C ALA A 225 5.45 -7.82 14.60
N VAL A 226 4.45 -8.61 14.22
CA VAL A 226 3.44 -8.23 13.25
C VAL A 226 2.05 -8.26 13.86
N LEU A 227 1.31 -7.16 13.74
CA LEU A 227 -0.12 -7.09 13.97
C LEU A 227 -0.82 -6.97 12.61
N TRP A 228 -1.69 -7.93 12.29
CA TRP A 228 -2.47 -7.92 11.06
C TRP A 228 -3.95 -7.70 11.39
N VAL A 229 -4.48 -6.57 10.96
CA VAL A 229 -5.90 -6.23 11.10
C VAL A 229 -6.60 -6.40 9.76
N HIS A 230 -7.67 -7.18 9.71
CA HIS A 230 -8.41 -7.44 8.47
C HIS A 230 -9.91 -7.52 8.72
N ASP A 231 -10.72 -7.15 7.71
CA ASP A 231 -12.17 -7.24 7.80
C ASP A 231 -12.69 -8.39 6.95
N LYS A 232 -13.67 -9.14 7.48
CA LYS A 232 -14.28 -10.27 6.76
C LYS A 232 -14.98 -9.84 5.48
N ASP A 233 -15.50 -8.60 5.47
CA ASP A 233 -16.29 -8.05 4.37
C ASP A 233 -15.44 -7.14 3.45
N ASP A 234 -14.11 -7.32 3.46
CA ASP A 234 -13.20 -6.59 2.57
C ASP A 234 -13.35 -7.13 1.14
N ASP A 235 -13.93 -6.30 0.27
CA ASP A 235 -14.17 -6.59 -1.15
C ASP A 235 -12.99 -6.22 -2.07
N VAL A 236 -11.97 -5.56 -1.53
CA VAL A 236 -10.78 -5.12 -2.26
C VAL A 236 -9.61 -6.07 -2.05
N THR A 237 -9.34 -6.41 -0.78
CA THR A 237 -8.30 -7.37 -0.36
C THR A 237 -8.99 -8.50 0.40
N PRO A 238 -9.46 -9.55 -0.31
CA PRO A 238 -10.35 -10.53 0.29
C PRO A 238 -9.66 -11.39 1.35
N ILE A 239 -10.38 -11.67 2.44
CA ILE A 239 -9.87 -12.43 3.60
C ILE A 239 -9.32 -13.82 3.21
N LYS A 240 -9.84 -14.42 2.14
CA LYS A 240 -9.36 -15.73 1.63
C LYS A 240 -7.87 -15.73 1.30
N ASP A 241 -7.29 -14.58 0.97
CA ASP A 241 -5.86 -14.48 0.64
C ASP A 241 -4.98 -14.60 1.90
N ILE A 242 -5.55 -14.43 3.10
CA ILE A 242 -4.83 -14.57 4.38
C ILE A 242 -5.17 -15.86 5.14
N GLU A 243 -6.21 -16.58 4.76
CA GLU A 243 -6.59 -17.86 5.40
C GLU A 243 -5.42 -18.85 5.52
N PRO A 244 -4.54 -19.01 4.50
CA PRO A 244 -3.38 -19.89 4.62
C PRO A 244 -2.39 -19.49 5.72
N LEU A 245 -2.32 -18.19 6.07
CA LEU A 245 -1.51 -17.69 7.18
C LEU A 245 -2.22 -17.89 8.52
N MET A 246 -3.53 -17.63 8.59
CA MET A 246 -4.33 -17.77 9.81
C MET A 246 -4.37 -19.22 10.31
N ASN A 247 -4.28 -20.20 9.40
CA ASN A 247 -4.27 -21.63 9.71
C ASN A 247 -2.88 -22.16 10.11
N LYS A 248 -1.85 -21.29 10.19
CA LYS A 248 -0.51 -21.64 10.64
C LYS A 248 -0.14 -20.83 11.87
N TYR A 249 0.66 -21.43 12.75
CA TYR A 249 1.20 -20.73 13.90
C TYR A 249 2.47 -19.97 13.53
N TYR A 250 2.45 -18.66 13.77
CA TYR A 250 3.61 -17.77 13.69
C TYR A 250 3.74 -17.05 15.04
N PRO A 251 4.81 -17.25 15.81
CA PRO A 251 4.92 -16.69 17.17
C PRO A 251 4.96 -15.16 17.19
N ASN A 252 5.37 -14.56 16.09
CA ASN A 252 5.52 -13.12 15.93
C ASN A 252 4.36 -12.45 15.18
N LEU A 253 3.31 -13.19 14.76
CA LEU A 253 2.17 -12.68 13.98
C LEU A 253 0.87 -12.82 14.78
N LYS A 254 0.19 -11.68 14.99
CA LYS A 254 -1.13 -11.63 15.63
C LYS A 254 -2.17 -11.11 14.63
N PHE A 255 -3.37 -11.69 14.66
CA PHE A 255 -4.49 -11.26 13.82
C PHE A 255 -5.57 -10.60 14.69
N ILE A 256 -6.17 -9.52 14.13
CA ILE A 256 -7.44 -8.95 14.58
C ILE A 256 -8.37 -8.99 13.38
N ILE A 257 -9.45 -9.76 13.49
CA ILE A 257 -10.45 -9.89 12.41
C ILE A 257 -11.72 -9.14 12.83
N THR A 258 -12.09 -8.15 12.00
CA THR A 258 -13.32 -7.37 12.16
C THR A 258 -14.38 -7.81 11.15
N ALA A 259 -15.59 -7.25 11.27
CA ALA A 259 -16.70 -7.46 10.33
C ALA A 259 -17.47 -6.16 10.15
N GLY A 260 -17.99 -5.89 8.94
CA GLY A 260 -18.82 -4.73 8.61
C GLY A 260 -18.06 -3.43 8.35
N LEU A 261 -16.74 -3.41 8.47
CA LEU A 261 -15.93 -2.23 8.22
C LEU A 261 -15.48 -2.15 6.74
N GLY A 262 -15.17 -3.30 6.14
CA GLY A 262 -14.63 -3.39 4.80
C GLY A 262 -13.30 -2.65 4.65
N HIS A 263 -12.80 -2.53 3.42
CA HIS A 263 -11.45 -2.04 3.11
C HIS A 263 -11.14 -0.61 3.56
N ARG A 264 -12.14 0.28 3.55
CA ARG A 264 -11.93 1.73 3.70
C ARG A 264 -12.32 2.31 5.05
N LYS A 265 -13.14 1.62 5.82
CA LYS A 265 -13.54 2.08 7.16
C LYS A 265 -12.62 1.49 8.23
N ILE A 266 -12.04 0.32 7.99
CA ILE A 266 -11.24 -0.42 8.97
C ILE A 266 -10.12 0.42 9.61
N TYR A 267 -9.35 1.18 8.85
CA TYR A 267 -8.28 2.02 9.39
C TYR A 267 -8.77 3.33 10.03
N ARG A 268 -10.10 3.58 10.04
CA ARG A 268 -10.73 4.73 10.69
C ARG A 268 -11.55 4.33 11.92
N ASP A 269 -11.69 3.05 12.15
CA ASP A 269 -12.41 2.52 13.29
C ASP A 269 -11.63 2.77 14.59
N SER A 270 -12.30 3.25 15.63
CA SER A 270 -11.66 3.65 16.88
C SER A 270 -10.98 2.49 17.61
N HIS A 271 -11.57 1.29 17.59
CA HIS A 271 -10.98 0.10 18.21
C HIS A 271 -9.73 -0.36 17.44
N VAL A 272 -9.77 -0.27 16.10
CA VAL A 272 -8.59 -0.58 15.27
C VAL A 272 -7.47 0.44 15.52
N ILE A 273 -7.80 1.74 15.58
CA ILE A 273 -6.83 2.80 15.91
C ILE A 273 -6.19 2.51 17.27
N GLN A 274 -7.00 2.24 18.28
CA GLN A 274 -6.50 1.90 19.62
C GLN A 274 -5.59 0.67 19.60
N ALA A 275 -6.04 -0.45 19.04
CA ALA A 275 -5.27 -1.69 19.00
C ALA A 275 -3.93 -1.54 18.26
N VAL A 276 -3.92 -0.80 17.15
CA VAL A 276 -2.70 -0.53 16.37
C VAL A 276 -1.76 0.39 17.14
N THR A 277 -2.25 1.45 17.76
CA THR A 277 -1.42 2.37 18.54
C THR A 277 -0.90 1.74 19.83
N GLU A 278 -1.64 0.83 20.45
CA GLU A 278 -1.16 0.05 21.59
C GLU A 278 -0.08 -0.95 21.20
N PHE A 279 -0.21 -1.57 20.05
CA PHE A 279 0.76 -2.52 19.52
C PHE A 279 2.09 -1.85 19.18
N LEU A 280 2.07 -0.67 18.56
CA LEU A 280 3.27 0.08 18.19
C LEU A 280 3.98 0.62 19.43
#